data_4631877e3867c61b75f2b9584d8735da
#
_entry.id   4631877e3867c61b75f2b9584d8735da
#
_cell.length_a   1.000
_cell.length_b   1.000
_cell.length_c   1.000
_cell.angle_alpha   90.00
_cell.angle_beta   90.00
_cell.angle_gamma   90.00
#
_symmetry.space_group_name_H-M   'P 1'
#
loop_
_entity.id
_entity.type
_entity.pdbx_description
1 polymer ?
#
loop_
_entity_poly.entity_id
_entity_poly.type
_entity_poly.pdbx_seq_one_letter_code
_entity_poly.pdbx_strand_id
1 'polypeptide(L)'
;IGSYKFIVNYDNKTMIPGVRMSVCTGYYKDAALDFYGFNGYQSNYIPVKTLFEDGAFRYSDNEAGKKLEEKGKFPKGFYRLGRDLIKAKIDFTGEILKNFYWEAGYNFSWVKASDFTPNGYTVYGGESLFNLYKVWGIIPEDEADGGLTSSIRLGLMYDSRNVENNPTKGIWAEAHATIAPKWLGTTHDHYKYCATF
;
A
#
# COMPACT_ATOMS: atom_id res chain seq x y z
N ILE A 1 19.08 -1.52 9.81
CA ILE A 1 18.34 -2.53 9.02
C ILE A 1 17.71 -1.77 7.87
N GLY A 2 18.04 -2.14 6.61
CA GLY A 2 17.57 -1.45 5.41
C GLY A 2 16.20 -1.96 4.96
N SER A 3 15.60 -1.24 3.99
CA SER A 3 14.42 -1.70 3.26
C SER A 3 14.82 -2.79 2.27
N TYR A 4 13.96 -3.79 2.10
CA TYR A 4 14.14 -4.85 1.09
C TYR A 4 12.79 -5.36 0.60
N LYS A 5 12.79 -5.92 -0.60
CA LYS A 5 11.61 -6.56 -1.15
C LYS A 5 11.99 -7.87 -1.85
N PHE A 6 11.10 -8.83 -1.74
CA PHE A 6 11.18 -10.10 -2.44
C PHE A 6 9.87 -10.30 -3.21
N ILE A 7 9.96 -10.56 -4.52
CA ILE A 7 8.80 -10.72 -5.38
C ILE A 7 9.00 -11.96 -6.25
N VAL A 8 7.96 -12.78 -6.35
CA VAL A 8 7.87 -13.89 -7.28
C VAL A 8 6.68 -13.67 -8.18
N ASN A 9 6.92 -13.70 -9.49
CA ASN A 9 5.89 -13.64 -10.51
C ASN A 9 5.92 -14.92 -11.33
N TYR A 10 4.76 -15.47 -11.59
CA TYR A 10 4.57 -16.63 -12.46
C TYR A 10 3.40 -16.34 -13.40
N ASP A 11 3.58 -16.56 -14.68
CA ASP A 11 2.55 -16.41 -15.71
C ASP A 11 2.60 -17.62 -16.65
N ASN A 12 1.49 -18.30 -16.82
CA ASN A 12 1.38 -19.49 -17.65
C ASN A 12 0.07 -19.49 -18.41
N LYS A 13 0.16 -19.70 -19.74
CA LYS A 13 -0.98 -19.74 -20.66
C LYS A 13 -1.45 -21.15 -20.98
N THR A 14 -0.73 -22.17 -20.54
CA THR A 14 -0.92 -23.56 -21.01
C THR A 14 -1.10 -24.59 -19.91
N MET A 15 -0.90 -24.22 -18.64
CA MET A 15 -1.04 -25.14 -17.51
C MET A 15 -2.47 -25.67 -17.38
N ILE A 16 -3.45 -24.84 -17.63
CA ILE A 16 -4.87 -25.20 -17.71
C ILE A 16 -5.31 -24.91 -19.15
N PRO A 17 -5.82 -25.92 -19.90
CA PRO A 17 -6.24 -25.71 -21.27
C PRO A 17 -7.27 -24.56 -21.39
N GLY A 18 -6.97 -23.58 -22.23
CA GLY A 18 -7.84 -22.42 -22.48
C GLY A 18 -7.86 -21.37 -21.36
N VAL A 19 -7.04 -21.51 -20.32
CA VAL A 19 -6.98 -20.58 -19.20
C VAL A 19 -5.55 -20.11 -18.95
N ARG A 20 -5.32 -18.81 -18.97
CA ARG A 20 -4.08 -18.18 -18.51
C ARG A 20 -4.15 -18.04 -16.99
N MET A 21 -3.12 -18.46 -16.30
CA MET A 21 -2.94 -18.28 -14.87
C MET A 21 -1.77 -17.34 -14.58
N SER A 22 -1.99 -16.34 -13.76
CA SER A 22 -0.97 -15.41 -13.30
C SER A 22 -0.92 -15.41 -11.78
N VAL A 23 0.28 -15.56 -11.21
CA VAL A 23 0.51 -15.52 -9.77
C VAL A 23 1.57 -14.46 -9.48
N CYS A 24 1.29 -13.58 -8.54
CA CYS A 24 2.23 -12.61 -8.03
C CYS A 24 2.22 -12.67 -6.50
N THR A 25 3.37 -12.94 -5.90
CA THR A 25 3.52 -12.88 -4.46
C THR A 25 4.75 -12.06 -4.09
N GLY A 26 4.69 -11.36 -2.95
CA GLY A 26 5.79 -10.53 -2.53
C GLY A 26 5.75 -10.18 -1.06
N TYR A 27 6.93 -10.02 -0.50
CA TYR A 27 7.16 -9.44 0.81
C TYR A 27 7.97 -8.16 0.64
N TYR A 28 7.49 -7.11 1.28
CA TYR A 28 8.11 -5.78 1.28
C TYR A 28 8.35 -5.35 2.71
N LYS A 29 9.57 -5.01 3.03
CA LYS A 29 9.94 -4.35 4.27
C LYS A 29 10.48 -2.97 3.96
N ASP A 30 9.71 -1.97 4.32
CA ASP A 30 10.09 -0.58 4.19
C ASP A 30 10.45 -0.06 5.59
N ALA A 31 11.75 0.09 5.85
CA ALA A 31 12.23 0.56 7.14
C ALA A 31 11.93 2.06 7.38
N ALA A 32 11.76 2.83 6.31
CA ALA A 32 11.53 4.26 6.37
C ALA A 32 10.78 4.72 5.10
N LEU A 33 9.47 4.51 5.09
CA LEU A 33 8.58 4.99 4.02
C LEU A 33 8.17 6.42 4.33
N ASP A 34 8.20 7.29 3.31
CA ASP A 34 7.74 8.65 3.46
C ASP A 34 6.20 8.69 3.61
N PHE A 35 5.74 9.43 4.61
CA PHE A 35 4.33 9.60 4.93
C PHE A 35 4.05 11.08 5.20
N TYR A 36 3.31 11.71 4.31
CA TYR A 36 2.94 13.14 4.38
C TYR A 36 1.47 13.36 4.75
N GLY A 37 0.79 12.32 5.24
CA GLY A 37 -0.63 12.35 5.57
C GLY A 37 -1.52 11.85 4.43
N PHE A 38 -2.83 11.86 4.66
CA PHE A 38 -3.83 11.42 3.68
C PHE A 38 -4.37 12.60 2.88
N ASN A 39 -4.57 12.42 1.57
CA ASN A 39 -5.23 13.40 0.71
C ASN A 39 -6.65 13.68 1.22
N GLY A 40 -7.03 14.97 1.29
CA GLY A 40 -8.34 15.39 1.78
C GLY A 40 -8.39 15.79 3.25
N TYR A 41 -7.41 15.43 4.07
CA TYR A 41 -7.24 15.90 5.44
C TYR A 41 -6.15 16.95 5.49
N GLN A 42 -6.41 18.16 5.01
CA GLN A 42 -5.46 19.27 5.07
C GLN A 42 -3.99 18.83 4.98
N SER A 43 -3.70 17.94 4.04
CA SER A 43 -2.39 17.28 3.88
C SER A 43 -1.34 18.26 3.35
N ASN A 44 -1.39 19.48 3.85
CA ASN A 44 -0.35 20.46 3.62
C ASN A 44 0.89 20.03 4.38
N TYR A 45 2.01 20.03 3.69
CA TYR A 45 3.30 19.91 4.34
C TYR A 45 3.41 21.06 5.37
N ILE A 46 3.35 20.72 6.64
CA ILE A 46 3.61 21.67 7.72
C ILE A 46 5.11 21.58 8.02
N PRO A 47 5.86 22.67 7.86
CA PRO A 47 7.26 22.67 8.24
C PRO A 47 7.40 22.18 9.68
N VAL A 48 8.27 21.20 9.90
CA VAL A 48 8.50 20.65 11.26
C VAL A 48 8.85 21.75 12.25
N LYS A 49 9.50 22.83 11.78
CA LYS A 49 9.77 24.03 12.56
C LYS A 49 8.50 24.62 13.17
N THR A 50 7.44 24.79 12.40
CA THR A 50 6.16 25.34 12.88
C THR A 50 5.55 24.47 13.97
N LEU A 51 5.61 23.13 13.82
CA LEU A 51 5.12 22.19 14.81
C LEU A 51 5.91 22.27 16.14
N PHE A 52 7.20 22.61 16.09
CA PHE A 52 8.01 22.88 17.28
C PHE A 52 7.61 24.20 17.95
N GLU A 53 7.42 25.25 17.19
CA GLU A 53 7.00 26.58 17.68
C GLU A 53 5.62 26.51 18.33
N ASP A 54 4.72 25.69 17.80
CA ASP A 54 3.39 25.43 18.36
C ASP A 54 3.39 24.49 19.57
N GLY A 55 4.55 23.98 19.96
CA GLY A 55 4.70 23.06 21.10
C GLY A 55 4.20 21.63 20.86
N ALA A 56 3.81 21.32 19.62
CA ALA A 56 3.38 19.96 19.23
C ALA A 56 4.53 18.95 19.23
N PHE A 57 5.77 19.42 19.16
CA PHE A 57 6.97 18.61 19.19
C PHE A 57 8.03 19.13 20.13
N ARG A 58 8.82 18.21 20.64
CA ARG A 58 10.01 18.50 21.45
C ARG A 58 11.18 17.66 20.99
N TYR A 59 12.39 18.18 21.14
CA TYR A 59 13.58 17.36 21.07
C TYR A 59 13.55 16.34 22.22
N SER A 60 14.02 15.13 21.97
CA SER A 60 14.17 14.17 23.06
C SER A 60 15.27 14.64 24.04
N ASP A 61 15.12 14.33 25.32
CA ASP A 61 16.07 14.72 26.36
C ASP A 61 17.40 13.94 26.29
N ASN A 62 17.55 13.06 25.27
CA ASN A 62 18.78 12.30 25.07
C ASN A 62 19.87 13.10 24.34
N GLU A 63 21.10 12.59 24.35
CA GLU A 63 22.26 13.21 23.69
C GLU A 63 22.02 13.51 22.18
N ALA A 64 21.23 12.70 21.51
CA ALA A 64 20.93 12.89 20.10
C ALA A 64 19.93 14.03 19.87
N GLY A 65 18.91 14.15 20.74
CA GLY A 65 17.98 15.28 20.71
C GLY A 65 18.71 16.60 21.01
N LYS A 66 19.54 16.65 22.02
CA LYS A 66 20.36 17.83 22.35
C LYS A 66 21.25 18.29 21.19
N LYS A 67 21.93 17.35 20.51
CA LYS A 67 22.73 17.66 19.32
C LYS A 67 21.92 18.16 18.14
N LEU A 68 20.68 17.77 18.00
CA LEU A 68 19.79 18.27 16.95
C LEU A 68 19.28 19.68 17.26
N GLU A 69 18.96 19.91 18.53
CA GLU A 69 18.57 21.22 19.06
C GLU A 69 19.69 22.25 18.89
N GLU A 70 20.90 21.92 19.34
CA GLU A 70 22.09 22.78 19.19
C GLU A 70 22.37 23.15 17.73
N LYS A 71 22.08 22.24 16.78
CA LYS A 71 22.27 22.45 15.36
C LYS A 71 21.10 23.13 14.67
N GLY A 72 20.00 23.38 15.37
CA GLY A 72 18.75 23.89 14.79
C GLY A 72 18.19 22.97 13.68
N LYS A 73 18.46 21.66 13.78
CA LYS A 73 18.06 20.69 12.75
C LYS A 73 16.87 19.88 13.21
N PHE A 74 15.83 19.90 12.39
CA PHE A 74 14.65 19.07 12.59
C PHE A 74 14.89 17.64 12.12
N PRO A 75 14.50 16.65 12.91
CA PRO A 75 14.71 15.25 12.56
C PRO A 75 13.92 14.83 11.33
N LYS A 76 14.58 14.13 10.43
CA LYS A 76 13.98 13.62 9.18
C LYS A 76 12.95 12.50 9.38
N GLY A 77 12.89 11.92 10.57
CA GLY A 77 12.01 10.79 10.89
C GLY A 77 10.54 11.13 11.06
N PHE A 78 10.20 12.41 11.23
CA PHE A 78 8.83 12.85 11.45
C PHE A 78 7.85 12.40 10.35
N TYR A 79 8.23 12.53 9.11
CA TYR A 79 7.45 12.15 7.94
C TYR A 79 7.73 10.71 7.47
N ARG A 80 8.10 9.81 8.39
CA ARG A 80 8.44 8.44 8.05
C ARG A 80 7.69 7.45 8.91
N LEU A 81 7.37 6.30 8.29
CA LEU A 81 6.83 5.13 8.97
C LEU A 81 7.56 3.86 8.51
N GLY A 82 7.54 2.84 9.35
CA GLY A 82 7.92 1.48 8.97
C GLY A 82 6.72 0.75 8.39
N ARG A 83 6.93 -0.07 7.37
CA ARG A 83 5.89 -0.92 6.79
C ARG A 83 6.42 -2.31 6.47
N ASP A 84 5.73 -3.31 6.97
CA ASP A 84 5.82 -4.68 6.48
C ASP A 84 4.57 -4.97 5.64
N LEU A 85 4.75 -5.52 4.43
CA LEU A 85 3.65 -5.80 3.52
C LEU A 85 3.86 -7.17 2.87
N ILE A 86 2.90 -8.05 3.05
CA ILE A 86 2.80 -9.30 2.31
C ILE A 86 1.67 -9.16 1.28
N LYS A 87 1.96 -9.53 0.04
CA LYS A 87 0.96 -9.59 -1.03
C LYS A 87 0.98 -10.97 -1.67
N ALA A 88 -0.19 -11.48 -1.97
CA ALA A 88 -0.37 -12.65 -2.82
C ALA A 88 -1.57 -12.41 -3.74
N LYS A 89 -1.39 -12.65 -5.02
CA LYS A 89 -2.42 -12.48 -6.03
C LYS A 89 -2.37 -13.67 -6.97
N ILE A 90 -3.52 -14.24 -7.27
CA ILE A 90 -3.70 -15.23 -8.31
C ILE A 90 -4.86 -14.80 -9.21
N ASP A 91 -4.64 -14.78 -10.50
CA ASP A 91 -5.64 -14.44 -11.51
C ASP A 91 -5.75 -15.54 -12.55
N PHE A 92 -6.96 -15.77 -12.98
CA PHE A 92 -7.31 -16.66 -14.08
C PHE A 92 -8.05 -15.85 -15.13
N THR A 93 -7.69 -16.08 -16.40
CA THR A 93 -8.36 -15.46 -17.55
C THR A 93 -8.62 -16.54 -18.58
N GLY A 94 -9.86 -16.69 -18.99
CA GLY A 94 -10.27 -17.68 -19.97
C GLY A 94 -11.15 -17.09 -21.05
N GLU A 95 -11.06 -17.60 -22.29
CA GLU A 95 -11.88 -17.16 -23.42
C GLU A 95 -13.29 -17.76 -23.31
N ILE A 96 -14.33 -16.91 -23.42
CA ILE A 96 -15.74 -17.31 -23.51
C ILE A 96 -16.15 -17.45 -24.99
N LEU A 97 -15.83 -16.41 -25.74
CA LEU A 97 -16.06 -16.27 -27.16
C LEU A 97 -14.85 -15.57 -27.77
N LYS A 98 -14.70 -15.58 -29.09
CA LYS A 98 -13.60 -14.89 -29.77
C LYS A 98 -13.45 -13.44 -29.27
N ASN A 99 -12.27 -13.12 -28.75
CA ASN A 99 -11.91 -11.81 -28.20
C ASN A 99 -12.64 -11.42 -26.90
N PHE A 100 -13.45 -12.30 -26.31
CA PHE A 100 -14.21 -12.02 -25.11
C PHE A 100 -13.82 -13.01 -24.00
N TYR A 101 -13.36 -12.48 -22.87
CA TYR A 101 -12.73 -13.26 -21.79
C TYR A 101 -13.45 -13.01 -20.48
N TRP A 102 -13.48 -14.04 -19.63
CA TRP A 102 -13.78 -13.92 -18.21
C TRP A 102 -12.50 -13.78 -17.42
N GLU A 103 -12.59 -13.11 -16.29
CA GLU A 103 -11.51 -12.97 -15.32
C GLU A 103 -12.01 -13.35 -13.94
N ALA A 104 -11.22 -14.13 -13.24
CA ALA A 104 -11.45 -14.42 -11.82
C ALA A 104 -10.11 -14.36 -11.09
N GLY A 105 -10.09 -13.71 -9.94
CA GLY A 105 -8.86 -13.56 -9.17
C GLY A 105 -9.11 -13.55 -7.68
N TYR A 106 -8.06 -13.88 -6.93
CA TYR A 106 -8.01 -13.73 -5.50
C TYR A 106 -6.81 -12.88 -5.13
N ASN A 107 -7.01 -11.90 -4.27
CA ASN A 107 -5.95 -11.05 -3.76
C ASN A 107 -5.94 -11.11 -2.24
N PHE A 108 -4.74 -11.28 -1.72
CA PHE A 108 -4.43 -11.21 -0.30
C PHE A 108 -3.39 -10.12 -0.07
N SER A 109 -3.61 -9.28 0.92
CA SER A 109 -2.66 -8.24 1.32
C SER A 109 -2.70 -8.09 2.84
N TRP A 110 -1.58 -8.28 3.48
CA TRP A 110 -1.40 -8.00 4.89
C TRP A 110 -0.39 -6.88 5.06
N VAL A 111 -0.79 -5.85 5.76
CA VAL A 111 0.02 -4.66 6.04
C VAL A 111 0.18 -4.53 7.54
N LYS A 112 1.41 -4.33 7.98
CA LYS A 112 1.72 -3.85 9.32
C LYS A 112 2.43 -2.51 9.20
N ALA A 113 1.85 -1.48 9.78
CA ALA A 113 2.45 -0.17 9.90
C ALA A 113 3.07 0.01 11.30
N SER A 114 4.16 0.71 11.38
CA SER A 114 4.85 1.01 12.63
C SER A 114 5.49 2.38 12.59
N ASP A 115 5.66 2.99 13.75
CA ASP A 115 6.40 4.22 13.84
C ASP A 115 7.86 4.01 13.40
N PHE A 116 8.39 5.03 12.74
CA PHE A 116 9.79 5.02 12.36
C PHE A 116 10.67 5.37 13.57
N THR A 117 11.38 4.39 14.08
CA THR A 117 12.42 4.58 15.11
C THR A 117 13.80 4.35 14.48
N PRO A 118 14.55 5.41 14.14
CA PRO A 118 15.93 5.24 13.70
C PRO A 118 16.79 4.66 14.83
N ASN A 119 17.75 3.79 14.49
CA ASN A 119 18.66 3.18 15.47
C ASN A 119 19.33 4.25 16.37
N GLY A 120 19.06 4.23 17.66
CA GLY A 120 19.63 5.13 18.64
C GLY A 120 19.05 6.55 18.69
N TYR A 121 18.00 6.83 17.91
CA TYR A 121 17.29 8.11 17.94
C TYR A 121 15.88 7.90 18.46
N THR A 122 15.57 8.46 19.60
CA THR A 122 14.22 8.89 19.91
C THR A 122 14.10 10.29 19.32
N VAL A 123 13.53 10.34 18.13
CA VAL A 123 13.23 11.58 17.48
C VAL A 123 11.87 11.98 18.03
N TYR A 124 11.77 13.09 18.75
CA TYR A 124 10.54 13.70 19.27
C TYR A 124 9.81 12.97 20.39
N GLY A 125 10.36 12.66 21.49
CA GLY A 125 9.58 11.93 22.50
C GLY A 125 8.81 10.70 21.96
N GLY A 126 9.18 10.19 20.77
CA GLY A 126 8.54 9.07 20.09
C GLY A 126 7.42 9.39 19.09
N GLU A 127 7.18 10.65 18.77
CA GLU A 127 6.04 11.02 17.92
C GLU A 127 6.42 11.30 16.47
N SER A 128 5.80 10.55 15.54
CA SER A 128 5.83 10.77 14.11
C SER A 128 4.50 11.37 13.63
N LEU A 129 4.43 11.90 12.41
CA LEU A 129 3.15 12.31 11.84
C LEU A 129 2.16 11.15 11.80
N PHE A 130 2.64 9.94 11.56
CA PHE A 130 1.82 8.74 11.59
C PHE A 130 1.20 8.49 12.97
N ASN A 131 1.98 8.65 14.05
CA ASN A 131 1.45 8.52 15.41
C ASN A 131 0.47 9.63 15.75
N LEU A 132 0.71 10.86 15.31
CA LEU A 132 -0.25 11.95 15.49
C LEU A 132 -1.59 11.68 14.81
N TYR A 133 -1.59 11.09 13.62
CA TYR A 133 -2.82 10.72 12.92
C TYR A 133 -3.63 9.67 13.69
N LYS A 134 -2.97 8.78 14.44
CA LYS A 134 -3.62 7.86 15.39
C LYS A 134 -4.21 8.64 16.58
N VAL A 135 -3.41 9.49 17.24
CA VAL A 135 -3.86 10.30 18.38
C VAL A 135 -5.00 11.22 18.03
N TRP A 136 -5.01 11.80 16.83
CA TRP A 136 -6.10 12.65 16.36
C TRP A 136 -7.34 11.88 15.89
N GLY A 137 -7.29 10.55 15.90
CA GLY A 137 -8.39 9.70 15.45
C GLY A 137 -8.65 9.74 13.94
N ILE A 138 -7.69 10.26 13.15
CA ILE A 138 -7.75 10.24 11.68
C ILE A 138 -7.54 8.81 11.18
N ILE A 139 -6.65 8.07 11.86
CA ILE A 139 -6.51 6.62 11.70
C ILE A 139 -7.26 5.96 12.85
N PRO A 140 -8.33 5.18 12.56
CA PRO A 140 -9.07 4.44 13.58
C PRO A 140 -8.16 3.46 14.34
N GLU A 141 -8.48 3.20 15.61
CA GLU A 141 -7.66 2.30 16.46
C GLU A 141 -7.54 0.89 15.89
N ASP A 142 -8.58 0.38 15.25
CA ASP A 142 -8.64 -0.93 14.63
C ASP A 142 -7.84 -1.03 13.32
N GLU A 143 -7.44 0.11 12.73
CA GLU A 143 -6.56 0.21 11.56
C GLU A 143 -5.15 0.71 11.91
N ALA A 144 -4.92 1.09 13.16
CA ALA A 144 -3.73 1.84 13.61
C ALA A 144 -2.41 1.11 13.31
N ASP A 145 -2.41 -0.20 13.36
CA ASP A 145 -1.22 -1.02 13.12
C ASP A 145 -1.21 -1.71 11.76
N GLY A 146 -2.16 -1.35 10.90
CA GLY A 146 -2.36 -1.95 9.58
C GLY A 146 -3.58 -2.86 9.54
N GLY A 147 -3.58 -3.83 8.65
CA GLY A 147 -4.73 -4.72 8.50
C GLY A 147 -4.54 -5.77 7.43
N LEU A 148 -5.55 -6.60 7.29
CA LEU A 148 -5.63 -7.65 6.30
C LEU A 148 -6.73 -7.33 5.29
N THR A 149 -6.41 -7.48 4.02
CA THR A 149 -7.37 -7.43 2.92
C THR A 149 -7.34 -8.74 2.17
N SER A 150 -8.48 -9.40 2.10
CA SER A 150 -8.69 -10.62 1.35
C SER A 150 -9.88 -10.40 0.42
N SER A 151 -9.67 -10.52 -0.88
CA SER A 151 -10.68 -10.13 -1.87
C SER A 151 -10.76 -11.07 -3.07
N ILE A 152 -11.96 -11.18 -3.60
CA ILE A 152 -12.23 -11.88 -4.86
C ILE A 152 -12.49 -10.82 -5.94
N ARG A 153 -11.87 -11.00 -7.09
CA ARG A 153 -12.08 -10.20 -8.28
C ARG A 153 -12.78 -11.05 -9.35
N LEU A 154 -13.81 -10.51 -9.93
CA LEU A 154 -14.50 -11.09 -11.08
C LEU A 154 -14.64 -10.01 -12.16
N GLY A 155 -14.41 -10.37 -13.40
CA GLY A 155 -14.42 -9.42 -14.51
C GLY A 155 -14.70 -10.05 -15.86
N LEU A 156 -14.89 -9.16 -16.80
CA LEU A 156 -15.03 -9.44 -18.23
C LEU A 156 -14.09 -8.52 -19.01
N MET A 157 -13.44 -9.08 -20.01
CA MET A 157 -12.53 -8.34 -20.86
C MET A 157 -12.85 -8.61 -22.33
N TYR A 158 -12.83 -7.55 -23.13
CA TYR A 158 -12.83 -7.63 -24.58
C TYR A 158 -11.46 -7.20 -25.11
N ASP A 159 -10.80 -8.07 -25.86
CA ASP A 159 -9.49 -7.78 -26.43
C ASP A 159 -9.41 -8.25 -27.89
N SER A 160 -9.51 -7.30 -28.80
CA SER A 160 -9.36 -7.51 -30.24
C SER A 160 -8.03 -6.99 -30.79
N ARG A 161 -7.08 -6.66 -29.92
CA ARG A 161 -5.76 -6.16 -30.33
C ARG A 161 -5.00 -7.20 -31.13
N ASN A 162 -4.31 -6.74 -32.15
CA ASN A 162 -3.46 -7.62 -32.97
C ASN A 162 -2.21 -8.12 -32.23
N VAL A 163 -1.70 -7.35 -31.25
CA VAL A 163 -0.54 -7.68 -30.41
C VAL A 163 -0.79 -7.16 -29.00
N GLU A 164 -0.53 -7.98 -27.97
CA GLU A 164 -0.78 -7.65 -26.57
C GLU A 164 0.09 -6.48 -26.07
N ASN A 165 1.40 -6.49 -26.38
CA ASN A 165 2.36 -5.56 -25.81
C ASN A 165 2.56 -4.24 -26.59
N ASN A 166 2.28 -4.24 -27.89
CA ASN A 166 2.42 -3.04 -28.75
C ASN A 166 1.35 -3.04 -29.84
N PRO A 167 0.08 -2.80 -29.48
CA PRO A 167 -1.02 -2.89 -30.41
C PRO A 167 -0.98 -1.74 -31.44
N THR A 168 -1.17 -2.08 -32.69
CA THR A 168 -1.35 -1.12 -33.77
C THR A 168 -2.79 -1.05 -34.28
N LYS A 169 -3.62 -2.05 -33.92
CA LYS A 169 -5.04 -2.15 -34.29
C LYS A 169 -5.80 -2.91 -33.22
N GLY A 170 -7.08 -2.63 -33.10
CA GLY A 170 -7.99 -3.28 -32.18
C GLY A 170 -8.36 -2.42 -30.99
N ILE A 171 -9.23 -2.96 -30.17
CA ILE A 171 -9.76 -2.32 -28.96
C ILE A 171 -9.52 -3.27 -27.79
N TRP A 172 -9.20 -2.70 -26.65
CA TRP A 172 -9.16 -3.39 -25.39
C TRP A 172 -10.09 -2.67 -24.41
N ALA A 173 -10.95 -3.43 -23.75
CA ALA A 173 -11.84 -2.94 -22.70
C ALA A 173 -11.98 -4.00 -21.62
N GLU A 174 -11.99 -3.57 -20.35
CA GLU A 174 -12.11 -4.43 -19.19
C GLU A 174 -13.10 -3.81 -18.20
N ALA A 175 -13.93 -4.65 -17.59
CA ALA A 175 -14.75 -4.27 -16.45
C ALA A 175 -14.66 -5.35 -15.37
N HIS A 176 -14.35 -4.96 -14.14
CA HIS A 176 -14.28 -5.91 -13.04
C HIS A 176 -14.84 -5.35 -11.73
N ALA A 177 -15.33 -6.25 -10.90
CA ALA A 177 -15.73 -6.00 -9.52
C ALA A 177 -14.77 -6.75 -8.57
N THR A 178 -14.34 -6.08 -7.52
CA THR A 178 -13.59 -6.66 -6.43
C THR A 178 -14.44 -6.56 -5.17
N ILE A 179 -14.60 -7.67 -4.47
CA ILE A 179 -15.32 -7.76 -3.21
C ILE A 179 -14.38 -8.27 -2.11
N ALA A 180 -14.33 -7.57 -1.00
CA ALA A 180 -13.49 -7.89 0.15
C ALA A 180 -14.36 -7.92 1.42
N PRO A 181 -15.13 -8.99 1.64
CA PRO A 181 -16.00 -9.10 2.79
C PRO A 181 -15.26 -9.60 4.03
N LYS A 182 -15.77 -9.26 5.22
CA LYS A 182 -15.19 -9.71 6.51
C LYS A 182 -15.13 -11.23 6.65
N TRP A 183 -16.10 -11.95 6.13
CA TRP A 183 -16.09 -13.42 6.19
C TRP A 183 -14.91 -14.06 5.42
N LEU A 184 -14.28 -13.32 4.50
CA LEU A 184 -13.06 -13.73 3.80
C LEU A 184 -11.78 -13.37 4.58
N GLY A 185 -11.90 -12.77 5.76
CA GLY A 185 -10.80 -12.37 6.64
C GLY A 185 -10.35 -10.91 6.48
N THR A 186 -11.03 -10.13 5.67
CA THR A 186 -10.74 -8.70 5.52
C THR A 186 -11.09 -7.94 6.80
N THR A 187 -10.22 -7.03 7.23
CA THR A 187 -10.46 -6.20 8.41
C THR A 187 -11.68 -5.30 8.22
N HIS A 188 -11.79 -4.64 7.05
CA HIS A 188 -12.92 -3.76 6.70
C HIS A 188 -13.52 -4.14 5.37
N ASP A 189 -14.84 -4.35 5.34
CA ASP A 189 -15.58 -4.66 4.12
C ASP A 189 -15.43 -3.54 3.10
N HIS A 190 -15.12 -3.90 1.86
CA HIS A 190 -15.15 -2.94 0.77
C HIS A 190 -15.49 -3.56 -0.58
N TYR A 191 -15.98 -2.72 -1.47
CA TYR A 191 -16.33 -3.05 -2.84
C TYR A 191 -15.66 -2.06 -3.77
N LYS A 192 -15.08 -2.56 -4.86
CA LYS A 192 -14.45 -1.73 -5.89
C LYS A 192 -14.94 -2.17 -7.26
N TYR A 193 -15.40 -1.21 -8.04
CA TYR A 193 -15.76 -1.41 -9.44
C TYR A 193 -14.78 -0.62 -10.30
N CYS A 194 -14.32 -1.23 -11.36
CA CYS A 194 -13.39 -0.62 -12.31
C CYS A 194 -13.82 -0.95 -13.72
N ALA A 195 -13.77 0.04 -14.59
CA ALA A 195 -13.92 -0.13 -16.03
C ALA A 195 -12.82 0.68 -16.73
N THR A 196 -12.18 0.05 -17.71
CA THR A 196 -11.10 0.64 -18.51
C THR A 196 -11.34 0.36 -19.98
N PHE A 197 -11.09 1.33 -20.85
CA PHE A 197 -11.19 1.22 -22.29
C PHE A 197 -10.29 2.24 -22.99
#